data_1718f9e21356dbf08cb6b18f7583eee6
#
_entry.id   1718f9e21356dbf08cb6b18f7583eee6
#
_cell.length_a   1.000
_cell.length_b   1.000
_cell.length_c   1.000
_cell.angle_alpha   90.00
_cell.angle_beta   90.00
_cell.angle_gamma   90.00
#
_symmetry.space_group_name_H-M   'P 1'
#
loop_
_entity.id
_entity.type
_entity.pdbx_description
1 polymer ?
#
loop_
_entity_poly.entity_id
_entity_poly.type
_entity_poly.pdbx_seq_one_letter_code
_entity_poly.pdbx_strand_id
1 'polypeptide(L)'
;MRKFNRKKDQIRDMVIDPNVNKNADGSCIIKLGNTHVICTASYEGDVPIWLKQKNSGWLTAEYGMLPGSTSTRNKREAVKGKQSGRTVEIQRLIGRSLRTIINLKKLNGGQFILDCDVIQADGGT
;
A
#
# COMPACT_ATOMS: atom_id res chain seq x y z
N MET A 1 24.15 -7.04 -15.70
CA MET A 1 23.00 -6.72 -16.57
C MET A 1 21.75 -6.58 -15.71
N ARG A 2 20.96 -5.55 -15.95
CA ARG A 2 19.71 -5.38 -15.22
C ARG A 2 18.65 -6.39 -15.69
N LYS A 3 17.77 -6.81 -14.78
CA LYS A 3 16.65 -7.70 -15.12
C LYS A 3 15.81 -7.11 -16.25
N PHE A 4 15.24 -7.97 -17.08
CA PHE A 4 14.40 -7.61 -18.23
C PHE A 4 15.12 -6.83 -19.32
N ASN A 5 16.45 -6.94 -19.42
CA ASN A 5 17.27 -6.24 -20.42
C ASN A 5 17.07 -4.73 -20.46
N ARG A 6 16.80 -4.11 -19.29
CA ARG A 6 16.51 -2.69 -19.19
C ARG A 6 17.76 -1.81 -19.34
N LYS A 7 17.58 -0.65 -19.95
CA LYS A 7 18.57 0.43 -19.96
C LYS A 7 18.74 1.01 -18.56
N LYS A 8 19.79 1.81 -18.34
CA LYS A 8 20.12 2.38 -17.02
C LYS A 8 18.99 3.24 -16.44
N ASP A 9 18.30 3.99 -17.29
CA ASP A 9 17.24 4.92 -16.94
C ASP A 9 15.83 4.34 -17.13
N GLN A 10 15.73 3.07 -17.47
CA GLN A 10 14.46 2.42 -17.76
C GLN A 10 13.93 1.70 -16.51
N ILE A 11 12.68 1.99 -16.13
CA ILE A 11 11.98 1.20 -15.11
C ILE A 11 11.40 -0.07 -15.72
N ARG A 12 11.00 -1.01 -14.87
CA ARG A 12 10.29 -2.21 -15.31
C ARG A 12 8.92 -1.81 -15.88
N ASP A 13 8.38 -2.66 -16.77
CA ASP A 13 7.05 -2.45 -17.31
C ASP A 13 6.03 -2.34 -16.18
N MET A 14 5.20 -1.30 -16.25
CA MET A 14 4.19 -1.03 -15.24
C MET A 14 2.79 -1.19 -15.83
N VAL A 15 1.97 -1.99 -15.16
CA VAL A 15 0.56 -2.15 -15.48
C VAL A 15 -0.25 -1.87 -14.22
N ILE A 16 -1.30 -1.08 -14.33
CA ILE A 16 -2.23 -0.81 -13.23
C ILE A 16 -3.62 -1.24 -13.68
N ASP A 17 -4.18 -2.24 -12.98
CA ASP A 17 -5.55 -2.72 -13.21
C ASP A 17 -6.44 -2.14 -12.10
N PRO A 18 -7.30 -1.15 -12.39
CA PRO A 18 -8.17 -0.56 -11.38
C PRO A 18 -9.44 -1.38 -11.16
N ASN A 19 -10.17 -1.04 -10.09
CA ASN A 19 -11.51 -1.58 -9.80
C ASN A 19 -11.51 -3.12 -9.67
N VAL A 20 -10.55 -3.66 -8.93
CA VAL A 20 -10.39 -5.11 -8.74
C VAL A 20 -11.16 -5.65 -7.53
N ASN A 21 -11.66 -4.76 -6.67
CA ASN A 21 -12.44 -5.11 -5.48
C ASN A 21 -13.66 -4.20 -5.39
N LYS A 22 -14.85 -4.79 -5.41
CA LYS A 22 -16.11 -4.03 -5.41
C LYS A 22 -16.51 -3.50 -4.03
N ASN A 23 -15.90 -3.99 -2.97
CA ASN A 23 -16.25 -3.60 -1.60
C ASN A 23 -15.46 -2.43 -1.07
N ALA A 24 -14.28 -2.17 -1.64
CA ALA A 24 -13.46 -1.02 -1.29
C ALA A 24 -13.90 0.21 -2.08
N ASP A 25 -13.68 1.39 -1.52
CA ASP A 25 -13.99 2.65 -2.23
C ASP A 25 -13.07 2.84 -3.43
N GLY A 26 -11.84 2.36 -3.36
CA GLY A 26 -10.92 2.31 -4.49
C GLY A 26 -10.07 1.06 -4.40
N SER A 27 -9.62 0.56 -5.55
CA SER A 27 -8.76 -0.61 -5.59
C SER A 27 -7.99 -0.69 -6.89
N CYS A 28 -6.84 -1.32 -6.83
CA CYS A 28 -6.06 -1.65 -8.02
C CYS A 28 -5.09 -2.78 -7.73
N ILE A 29 -4.63 -3.42 -8.80
CA ILE A 29 -3.44 -4.26 -8.76
C ILE A 29 -2.39 -3.54 -9.60
N ILE A 30 -1.23 -3.28 -9.00
CA ILE A 30 -0.07 -2.75 -9.72
C ILE A 30 0.90 -3.89 -9.98
N LYS A 31 1.36 -3.98 -11.23
CA LYS A 31 2.38 -4.93 -11.66
C LYS A 31 3.57 -4.13 -12.18
N LEU A 32 4.70 -4.30 -11.53
CA LEU A 32 5.96 -3.69 -11.93
C LEU A 32 6.93 -4.83 -12.23
N GLY A 33 7.03 -5.19 -13.52
CA GLY A 33 7.66 -6.44 -13.90
C GLY A 33 6.92 -7.63 -13.27
N ASN A 34 7.66 -8.46 -12.54
CA ASN A 34 7.09 -9.62 -11.82
C ASN A 34 6.72 -9.31 -10.36
N THR A 35 6.78 -8.06 -9.93
CA THR A 35 6.30 -7.66 -8.62
C THR A 35 4.85 -7.20 -8.74
N HIS A 36 3.95 -7.90 -8.06
CA HIS A 36 2.52 -7.62 -8.09
C HIS A 36 2.02 -7.28 -6.69
N VAL A 37 1.31 -6.17 -6.57
CA VAL A 37 0.75 -5.69 -5.30
C VAL A 37 -0.71 -5.33 -5.50
N ILE A 38 -1.58 -5.86 -4.64
CA ILE A 38 -2.98 -5.42 -4.60
C ILE A 38 -3.14 -4.32 -3.55
N CYS A 39 -3.83 -3.26 -3.93
CA CYS A 39 -4.06 -2.11 -3.06
C CYS A 39 -5.55 -1.81 -3.00
N THR A 40 -6.03 -1.54 -1.79
CA THR A 40 -7.40 -1.07 -1.59
C THR A 40 -7.39 0.20 -0.77
N ALA A 41 -8.40 1.05 -0.97
CA ALA A 41 -8.63 2.25 -0.19
C ALA A 41 -10.04 2.22 0.37
N SER A 42 -10.15 2.42 1.67
CA SER A 42 -11.44 2.43 2.37
C SER A 42 -11.58 3.75 3.12
N TYR A 43 -12.72 4.42 2.95
CA TYR A 43 -13.03 5.67 3.64
C TYR A 43 -13.79 5.35 4.93
N GLU A 44 -13.37 6.02 6.01
CA GLU A 44 -14.03 5.93 7.31
C GLU A 44 -14.33 7.33 7.83
N GLY A 45 -15.51 7.50 8.41
CA GLY A 45 -15.93 8.78 8.98
C GLY A 45 -15.26 9.12 10.31
N ASP A 46 -14.67 8.13 10.99
CA ASP A 46 -13.98 8.35 12.26
C ASP A 46 -12.51 8.62 12.04
N VAL A 47 -12.02 9.71 12.61
CA VAL A 47 -10.60 10.06 12.59
C VAL A 47 -10.06 10.11 14.01
N PRO A 48 -8.74 10.03 14.20
CA PRO A 48 -8.13 10.26 15.50
C PRO A 48 -8.57 11.60 16.12
N ILE A 49 -8.74 11.62 17.44
CA ILE A 49 -9.26 12.79 18.17
C ILE A 49 -8.48 14.07 17.86
N TRP A 50 -7.15 13.95 17.75
CA TRP A 50 -6.30 15.11 17.46
C TRP A 50 -6.56 15.73 16.08
N LEU A 51 -7.08 14.94 15.12
CA LEU A 51 -7.47 15.46 13.80
C LEU A 51 -8.87 16.08 13.82
N LYS A 52 -9.79 15.55 14.61
CA LYS A 52 -11.13 16.12 14.75
C LYS A 52 -11.06 17.57 15.20
N GLN A 53 -10.14 17.87 16.11
CA GLN A 53 -9.92 19.23 16.61
C GLN A 53 -9.42 20.18 15.51
N LYS A 54 -8.74 19.67 14.50
CA LYS A 54 -8.24 20.46 13.37
C LYS A 54 -9.20 20.54 12.20
N ASN A 55 -10.35 19.83 12.28
CA ASN A 55 -11.35 19.75 11.22
C ASN A 55 -10.73 19.34 9.88
N SER A 56 -9.79 18.40 9.93
CA SER A 56 -9.04 17.88 8.77
C SER A 56 -9.16 16.37 8.73
N GLY A 57 -9.00 15.78 7.54
CA GLY A 57 -8.96 14.34 7.36
C GLY A 57 -7.57 13.76 7.52
N TRP A 58 -7.47 12.47 7.35
CA TRP A 58 -6.21 11.74 7.46
C TRP A 58 -6.12 10.60 6.44
N LEU A 59 -4.92 10.11 6.24
CA LEU A 59 -4.65 8.92 5.44
C LEU A 59 -3.60 8.10 6.14
N THR A 60 -3.89 6.83 6.33
CA THR A 60 -2.95 5.85 6.88
C THR A 60 -2.84 4.65 5.94
N ALA A 61 -1.81 3.86 6.10
CA ALA A 61 -1.56 2.69 5.27
C ALA A 61 -1.14 1.50 6.11
N GLU A 62 -1.60 0.33 5.69
CA GLU A 62 -1.14 -0.94 6.19
C GLU A 62 -0.50 -1.71 5.04
N TYR A 63 0.48 -2.52 5.35
CA TYR A 63 1.27 -3.25 4.37
C TYR A 63 1.51 -4.67 4.84
N GLY A 64 1.45 -5.61 3.92
CA GLY A 64 1.78 -6.98 4.20
C GLY A 64 2.23 -7.72 2.95
N MET A 65 2.68 -8.94 3.15
CA MET A 65 3.04 -9.84 2.07
C MET A 65 2.25 -11.14 2.21
N LEU A 66 1.63 -11.57 1.13
CA LEU A 66 1.04 -12.90 1.08
C LEU A 66 2.16 -13.91 1.35
N PRO A 67 1.97 -14.88 2.27
CA PRO A 67 3.03 -15.84 2.58
C PRO A 67 3.62 -16.56 1.37
N GLY A 68 2.82 -16.85 0.37
CA GLY A 68 3.26 -17.48 -0.87
C GLY A 68 3.77 -16.51 -1.92
N SER A 69 3.97 -15.21 -1.61
CA SER A 69 4.43 -14.21 -2.57
C SER A 69 5.91 -14.36 -2.94
N THR A 70 6.69 -14.99 -2.11
CA THR A 70 8.13 -15.23 -2.31
C THR A 70 8.41 -16.66 -2.74
N SER A 71 9.63 -16.91 -3.23
CA SER A 71 10.03 -18.25 -3.70
C SER A 71 9.95 -19.31 -2.61
N THR A 72 10.17 -18.92 -1.35
CA THR A 72 9.98 -19.77 -0.16
C THR A 72 8.88 -19.12 0.68
N ARG A 73 7.89 -19.91 1.08
CA ARG A 73 6.77 -19.39 1.87
C ARG A 73 7.24 -18.72 3.16
N ASN A 74 6.79 -17.50 3.38
CA ASN A 74 7.00 -16.76 4.63
C ASN A 74 5.84 -17.01 5.59
N LYS A 75 6.13 -16.98 6.91
CA LYS A 75 5.08 -17.01 7.91
C LYS A 75 4.36 -15.68 7.97
N ARG A 76 3.04 -15.72 8.22
CA ARG A 76 2.29 -14.49 8.45
C ARG A 76 2.76 -13.79 9.73
N GLU A 77 2.90 -12.49 9.67
CA GLU A 77 3.33 -11.70 10.83
C GLU A 77 2.33 -11.80 11.98
N ALA A 78 1.03 -11.92 11.68
CA ALA A 78 0.00 -12.13 12.70
C ALA A 78 0.23 -13.39 13.52
N VAL A 79 0.75 -14.45 12.90
CA VAL A 79 1.08 -15.70 13.59
C VAL A 79 2.32 -15.54 14.46
N LYS A 80 3.26 -14.69 14.04
CA LYS A 80 4.44 -14.36 14.84
C LYS A 80 4.13 -13.44 16.02
N GLY A 81 2.96 -12.81 16.02
CA GLY A 81 2.48 -11.92 17.08
C GLY A 81 2.94 -10.47 16.99
N LYS A 82 3.73 -10.10 15.98
CA LYS A 82 4.18 -8.70 15.78
C LYS A 82 4.58 -8.45 14.34
N GLN A 83 4.50 -7.19 13.93
CA GLN A 83 5.02 -6.73 12.64
C GLN A 83 6.54 -6.54 12.73
N SER A 84 7.23 -6.80 11.61
CA SER A 84 8.66 -6.51 11.50
C SER A 84 8.89 -4.99 11.41
N GLY A 85 10.12 -4.56 11.71
CA GLY A 85 10.51 -3.16 11.53
C GLY A 85 10.38 -2.72 10.08
N ARG A 86 10.68 -3.60 9.12
CA ARG A 86 10.54 -3.33 7.69
C ARG A 86 9.07 -3.04 7.33
N THR A 87 8.14 -3.86 7.80
CA THR A 87 6.70 -3.65 7.55
C THR A 87 6.24 -2.31 8.09
N VAL A 88 6.60 -1.96 9.32
CA VAL A 88 6.23 -0.69 9.94
C VAL A 88 6.78 0.49 9.14
N GLU A 89 8.04 0.44 8.70
CA GLU A 89 8.63 1.53 7.92
C GLU A 89 7.99 1.67 6.54
N ILE A 90 7.64 0.56 5.89
CA ILE A 90 6.95 0.63 4.60
C ILE A 90 5.57 1.27 4.76
N GLN A 91 4.83 0.91 5.81
CA GLN A 91 3.54 1.53 6.11
C GLN A 91 3.67 3.05 6.26
N ARG A 92 4.68 3.51 6.98
CA ARG A 92 4.98 4.93 7.14
C ARG A 92 5.31 5.60 5.82
N LEU A 93 6.14 4.95 4.99
CA LEU A 93 6.54 5.47 3.69
C LEU A 93 5.32 5.64 2.77
N ILE A 94 4.47 4.63 2.68
CA ILE A 94 3.26 4.68 1.86
C ILE A 94 2.35 5.82 2.33
N GLY A 95 2.05 5.88 3.61
CA GLY A 95 1.19 6.91 4.18
C GLY A 95 1.73 8.31 3.94
N ARG A 96 3.01 8.52 4.22
CA ARG A 96 3.67 9.82 4.05
C ARG A 96 3.68 10.25 2.58
N SER A 97 3.95 9.34 1.66
CA SER A 97 3.99 9.63 0.22
C SER A 97 2.61 10.03 -0.30
N LEU A 98 1.57 9.29 0.06
CA LEU A 98 0.23 9.55 -0.44
C LEU A 98 -0.43 10.77 0.21
N ARG A 99 -0.06 11.12 1.44
CA ARG A 99 -0.55 12.35 2.07
C ARG A 99 -0.11 13.60 1.32
N THR A 100 0.98 13.54 0.58
CA THR A 100 1.46 14.70 -0.20
C THR A 100 0.62 15.00 -1.43
N ILE A 101 -0.14 14.03 -1.94
CA ILE A 101 -0.93 14.19 -3.16
C ILE A 101 -2.43 14.36 -2.88
N ILE A 102 -2.84 14.30 -1.62
CA ILE A 102 -4.24 14.40 -1.22
C ILE A 102 -4.47 15.69 -0.45
N ASN A 103 -5.55 16.39 -0.76
CA ASN A 103 -5.99 17.52 0.07
C ASN A 103 -6.79 16.98 1.26
N LEU A 104 -6.12 16.83 2.40
CA LEU A 104 -6.72 16.25 3.61
C LEU A 104 -7.90 17.07 4.13
N LYS A 105 -7.92 18.38 3.89
CA LYS A 105 -9.04 19.24 4.30
C LYS A 105 -10.34 18.89 3.60
N LYS A 106 -10.28 18.33 2.40
CA LYS A 106 -11.45 17.92 1.63
C LYS A 106 -12.05 16.60 2.07
N LEU A 107 -11.45 15.91 3.01
CA LEU A 107 -11.97 14.62 3.51
C LEU A 107 -13.05 14.79 4.58
N ASN A 108 -13.47 16.02 4.88
CA ASN A 108 -14.58 16.31 5.80
C ASN A 108 -14.40 15.65 7.19
N GLY A 109 -13.16 15.63 7.70
CA GLY A 109 -12.86 15.01 8.97
C GLY A 109 -12.80 13.49 8.97
N GLY A 110 -12.95 12.86 7.81
CA GLY A 110 -12.80 11.40 7.68
C GLY A 110 -11.37 10.97 7.41
N GLN A 111 -11.17 9.68 7.24
CA GLN A 111 -9.86 9.15 6.89
C GLN A 111 -9.96 8.09 5.80
N PHE A 112 -8.88 7.95 5.04
CA PHE A 112 -8.66 6.78 4.19
C PHE A 112 -7.68 5.83 4.86
N ILE A 113 -8.01 4.55 4.80
CA ILE A 113 -7.10 3.46 5.16
C ILE A 113 -6.75 2.74 3.87
N LEU A 114 -5.44 2.70 3.58
CA LEU A 114 -4.93 1.98 2.43
C LEU A 114 -4.38 0.64 2.90
N ASP A 115 -4.77 -0.41 2.21
CA ASP A 115 -4.24 -1.75 2.44
C ASP A 115 -3.46 -2.16 1.20
N CYS A 116 -2.17 -2.45 1.38
CA CYS A 116 -1.28 -2.83 0.29
C CYS A 116 -0.68 -4.20 0.60
N ASP A 117 -1.00 -5.18 -0.22
CA ASP A 117 -0.57 -6.55 -0.02
C ASP A 117 0.18 -7.08 -1.24
N VAL A 118 1.41 -7.53 -0.99
CA VAL A 118 2.24 -8.12 -2.04
C VAL A 118 1.74 -9.53 -2.33
N ILE A 119 1.32 -9.78 -3.55
CA ILE A 119 0.85 -11.09 -3.99
C ILE A 119 1.92 -11.86 -4.75
N GLN A 120 2.90 -11.18 -5.31
CA GLN A 120 4.06 -11.78 -5.96
C GLN A 120 5.24 -10.82 -5.83
N ALA A 121 6.35 -11.29 -5.28
CA ALA A 121 7.52 -10.47 -5.00
C ALA A 121 8.68 -10.80 -5.93
N ASP A 122 9.23 -9.76 -6.57
CA ASP A 122 10.44 -9.86 -7.40
C ASP A 122 11.27 -8.59 -7.26
N GLY A 123 11.45 -8.13 -6.02
CA GLY A 123 12.14 -6.90 -5.70
C GLY A 123 11.28 -5.66 -5.79
N GLY A 124 11.58 -4.66 -4.99
CA GLY A 124 10.88 -3.38 -4.98
C GLY A 124 9.49 -3.43 -4.35
N THR A 125 9.28 -4.36 -3.45
CA THR A 125 7.99 -4.48 -2.75
C THR A 125 7.82 -3.41 -1.69
#